data_3ef247d630956a5b9aba48f4df4e8418
#
_entry.id   3ef247d630956a5b9aba48f4df4e8418
#
_cell.length_a   1.000
_cell.length_b   1.000
_cell.length_c   1.000
_cell.angle_alpha   90.00
_cell.angle_beta   90.00
_cell.angle_gamma   90.00
#
_symmetry.space_group_name_H-M   'P 1'
#
loop_
_entity.id
_entity.type
_entity.pdbx_description
1 polymer ?
#
loop_
_entity_poly.entity_id
_entity_poly.type
_entity_poly.pdbx_seq_one_letter_code
_entity_poly.pdbx_strand_id
1 'polypeptide(L)'
;ISACLVGSEMCIRDSYKAVSNSSTAWLYGACGVNCSLFGIGERTGNTPLEAMVFEYAQLRGTLDGMDTTVITELADYYEKEIGYHIPSRTPFVGKNFNVTRAGIHADGLLKNEEIYNVFDTGKFLNRPPLVAISNTSGLAGIAHWINTYFKLPEDKKVDKNSELVSSVKEWVDKQYEEGRVTVLTDDELIRVIDENCKRIGVELI
;
A
#
# COMPACT_ATOMS: atom_id res chain seq x y z
N ILE A 1 -25.45 -13.37 -24.50
CA ILE A 1 -25.00 -12.28 -23.63
C ILE A 1 -23.64 -12.62 -22.98
N SER A 2 -23.46 -13.85 -22.50
CA SER A 2 -22.18 -14.29 -21.89
C SER A 2 -21.00 -14.28 -22.88
N ALA A 3 -21.24 -14.56 -24.15
CA ALA A 3 -20.18 -14.53 -25.18
C ALA A 3 -19.69 -13.12 -25.50
N CYS A 4 -20.49 -12.07 -25.25
CA CYS A 4 -20.09 -10.69 -25.47
C CYS A 4 -19.15 -10.14 -24.37
N LEU A 5 -19.15 -10.76 -23.18
CA LEU A 5 -18.31 -10.32 -22.06
C LEU A 5 -16.87 -10.82 -22.18
N VAL A 6 -16.65 -12.03 -22.63
CA VAL A 6 -15.32 -12.63 -22.79
C VAL A 6 -14.50 -11.94 -23.87
N GLY A 7 -15.12 -11.53 -24.98
CA GLY A 7 -14.43 -10.84 -26.09
C GLY A 7 -14.13 -9.36 -25.83
N SER A 8 -14.79 -8.73 -24.86
CA SER A 8 -14.58 -7.33 -24.54
C SER A 8 -13.49 -7.09 -23.48
N GLU A 9 -13.14 -8.10 -22.69
CA GLU A 9 -12.20 -7.96 -21.57
C GLU A 9 -10.75 -7.63 -22.01
N MET A 10 -10.25 -8.28 -23.04
CA MET A 10 -8.88 -8.04 -23.54
C MET A 10 -8.70 -6.61 -24.09
N CYS A 11 -9.69 -6.10 -24.81
CA CYS A 11 -9.65 -4.74 -25.37
C CYS A 11 -9.95 -3.65 -24.33
N ILE A 12 -10.62 -3.99 -23.25
CA ILE A 12 -11.04 -3.06 -22.20
C ILE A 12 -9.88 -2.62 -21.32
N ARG A 13 -8.97 -3.52 -20.97
CA ARG A 13 -7.79 -3.16 -20.18
C ARG A 13 -6.81 -2.28 -20.97
N ASP A 14 -6.69 -2.48 -22.26
CA ASP A 14 -5.90 -1.62 -23.14
C ASP A 14 -6.34 -0.13 -23.07
N SER A 15 -7.59 0.13 -22.68
CA SER A 15 -8.16 1.47 -22.51
C SER A 15 -8.39 1.88 -21.05
N TYR A 16 -7.80 1.18 -20.07
CA TYR A 16 -7.98 1.39 -18.62
C TYR A 16 -9.41 1.17 -18.10
N LYS A 17 -10.29 0.51 -18.85
CA LYS A 17 -11.71 0.35 -18.49
C LYS A 17 -12.09 -1.04 -17.99
N ALA A 18 -11.12 -1.92 -17.75
CA ALA A 18 -11.40 -3.32 -17.38
C ALA A 18 -12.31 -3.44 -16.15
N VAL A 19 -11.92 -2.82 -15.03
CA VAL A 19 -12.67 -2.89 -13.77
C VAL A 19 -14.04 -2.24 -13.91
N SER A 20 -14.11 -1.01 -14.40
CA SER A 20 -15.37 -0.27 -14.54
C SER A 20 -16.38 -0.95 -15.47
N ASN A 21 -15.92 -1.56 -16.56
CA ASN A 21 -16.82 -2.27 -17.45
C ASN A 21 -17.29 -3.61 -16.86
N SER A 22 -16.43 -4.30 -16.13
CA SER A 22 -16.77 -5.55 -15.44
C SER A 22 -17.77 -5.31 -14.31
N SER A 23 -17.60 -4.30 -13.48
CA SER A 23 -18.58 -3.93 -12.45
C SER A 23 -19.90 -3.43 -13.07
N THR A 24 -19.81 -2.65 -14.15
CA THR A 24 -21.01 -2.25 -14.91
C THR A 24 -21.76 -3.46 -15.46
N ALA A 25 -21.04 -4.47 -15.98
CA ALA A 25 -21.68 -5.69 -16.45
C ALA A 25 -22.49 -6.42 -15.36
N TRP A 26 -22.00 -6.46 -14.13
CA TRP A 26 -22.78 -6.97 -12.99
C TRP A 26 -24.06 -6.16 -12.74
N LEU A 27 -23.97 -4.81 -12.79
CA LEU A 27 -25.15 -3.95 -12.63
C LEU A 27 -26.20 -4.18 -13.74
N TYR A 28 -25.76 -4.59 -14.92
CA TYR A 28 -26.64 -4.94 -16.05
C TYR A 28 -27.00 -6.43 -16.13
N GLY A 29 -26.77 -7.20 -15.07
CA GLY A 29 -27.25 -8.56 -14.91
C GLY A 29 -26.31 -9.67 -15.39
N ALA A 30 -25.03 -9.40 -15.58
CA ALA A 30 -24.05 -10.46 -15.82
C ALA A 30 -23.89 -11.34 -14.57
N CYS A 31 -23.95 -12.67 -14.76
CA CYS A 31 -23.85 -13.63 -13.67
C CYS A 31 -22.42 -13.82 -13.13
N GLY A 32 -21.42 -13.49 -13.94
CA GLY A 32 -20.01 -13.63 -13.58
C GLY A 32 -19.11 -12.79 -14.46
N VAL A 33 -17.90 -12.56 -13.97
CA VAL A 33 -16.83 -11.84 -14.65
C VAL A 33 -15.58 -12.71 -14.65
N ASN A 34 -14.90 -12.77 -15.79
CA ASN A 34 -13.62 -13.47 -15.91
C ASN A 34 -12.48 -12.54 -15.52
N CYS A 35 -11.67 -12.95 -14.54
CA CYS A 35 -10.57 -12.18 -13.99
C CYS A 35 -9.32 -13.04 -13.89
N SER A 36 -8.17 -12.38 -13.67
CA SER A 36 -6.92 -13.05 -13.33
C SER A 36 -6.22 -12.33 -12.17
N LEU A 37 -5.42 -13.06 -11.38
CA LEU A 37 -4.59 -12.45 -10.33
C LEU A 37 -3.71 -11.37 -10.95
N PHE A 38 -3.71 -10.18 -10.33
CA PHE A 38 -2.95 -9.00 -10.74
C PHE A 38 -3.21 -8.56 -12.18
N GLY A 39 -4.31 -9.08 -12.74
CA GLY A 39 -4.66 -8.86 -14.13
C GLY A 39 -3.68 -9.45 -15.14
N ILE A 40 -2.94 -10.50 -14.76
CA ILE A 40 -2.00 -11.17 -15.66
C ILE A 40 -2.71 -11.70 -16.88
N GLY A 41 -2.18 -11.45 -18.07
CA GLY A 41 -2.74 -11.88 -19.34
C GLY A 41 -1.96 -11.32 -20.52
N GLU A 42 -2.46 -11.59 -21.72
CA GLU A 42 -1.87 -11.06 -22.95
C GLU A 42 -2.01 -9.53 -23.06
N ARG A 43 -1.17 -8.90 -23.85
CA ARG A 43 -1.14 -7.45 -24.11
C ARG A 43 -1.03 -6.66 -22.80
N THR A 44 -2.02 -5.84 -22.44
CA THR A 44 -2.06 -5.11 -21.16
C THR A 44 -2.63 -5.96 -20.03
N GLY A 45 -3.15 -7.14 -20.32
CA GLY A 45 -3.66 -8.13 -19.36
C GLY A 45 -5.19 -8.16 -19.26
N ASN A 46 -5.68 -8.90 -18.27
CA ASN A 46 -7.10 -9.11 -17.97
C ASN A 46 -7.59 -8.17 -16.85
N THR A 47 -8.87 -8.27 -16.51
CA THR A 47 -9.43 -7.60 -15.33
C THR A 47 -8.77 -8.15 -14.07
N PRO A 48 -8.20 -7.31 -13.19
CA PRO A 48 -7.57 -7.77 -11.96
C PRO A 48 -8.59 -8.35 -10.98
N LEU A 49 -8.36 -9.57 -10.50
CA LEU A 49 -9.26 -10.24 -9.57
C LEU A 49 -9.40 -9.47 -8.25
N GLU A 50 -8.28 -8.99 -7.71
CA GLU A 50 -8.25 -8.22 -6.47
C GLU A 50 -9.10 -6.95 -6.55
N ALA A 51 -9.11 -6.28 -7.69
CA ALA A 51 -9.98 -5.11 -7.90
C ALA A 51 -11.45 -5.52 -7.91
N MET A 52 -11.79 -6.64 -8.56
CA MET A 52 -13.18 -7.11 -8.64
C MET A 52 -13.71 -7.62 -7.31
N VAL A 53 -12.86 -8.15 -6.42
CA VAL A 53 -13.24 -8.49 -5.05
C VAL A 53 -13.71 -7.25 -4.28
N PHE A 54 -12.98 -6.13 -4.38
CA PHE A 54 -13.39 -4.88 -3.74
C PHE A 54 -14.58 -4.20 -4.42
N GLU A 55 -14.71 -4.28 -5.74
CA GLU A 55 -15.91 -3.85 -6.45
C GLU A 55 -17.14 -4.65 -5.99
N TYR A 56 -17.02 -5.97 -5.86
CA TYR A 56 -18.08 -6.82 -5.31
C TYR A 56 -18.48 -6.38 -3.90
N ALA A 57 -17.50 -6.19 -3.02
CA ALA A 57 -17.74 -5.76 -1.65
C ALA A 57 -18.47 -4.40 -1.59
N GLN A 58 -18.10 -3.43 -2.42
CA GLN A 58 -18.76 -2.13 -2.51
C GLN A 58 -20.22 -2.25 -3.01
N LEU A 59 -20.45 -3.03 -4.04
CA LEU A 59 -21.79 -3.20 -4.64
C LEU A 59 -22.73 -4.00 -3.73
N ARG A 60 -22.21 -4.96 -2.98
CA ARG A 60 -22.99 -5.85 -2.09
C ARG A 60 -23.07 -5.36 -0.65
N GLY A 61 -22.15 -4.49 -0.22
CA GLY A 61 -22.02 -4.07 1.18
C GLY A 61 -21.42 -5.15 2.09
N THR A 62 -20.85 -6.23 1.54
CA THR A 62 -20.28 -7.35 2.28
C THR A 62 -19.23 -8.08 1.46
N LEU A 63 -18.27 -8.70 2.13
CA LEU A 63 -17.28 -9.60 1.52
C LEU A 63 -17.78 -11.05 1.42
N ASP A 64 -18.97 -11.36 1.96
CA ASP A 64 -19.56 -12.70 1.98
C ASP A 64 -18.59 -13.80 2.45
N GLY A 65 -17.77 -13.50 3.45
CA GLY A 65 -16.81 -14.42 4.05
C GLY A 65 -15.47 -14.54 3.30
N MET A 66 -15.23 -13.76 2.26
CA MET A 66 -13.92 -13.72 1.59
C MET A 66 -12.86 -13.10 2.53
N ASP A 67 -11.73 -13.77 2.68
CA ASP A 67 -10.54 -13.23 3.35
C ASP A 67 -9.68 -12.47 2.33
N THR A 68 -9.71 -11.15 2.40
CA THR A 68 -8.98 -10.29 1.48
C THR A 68 -7.52 -10.07 1.88
N THR A 69 -7.12 -10.46 3.08
CA THR A 69 -5.70 -10.37 3.52
C THR A 69 -4.80 -11.27 2.67
N VAL A 70 -5.35 -12.37 2.15
CA VAL A 70 -4.66 -13.30 1.26
C VAL A 70 -4.16 -12.65 -0.04
N ILE A 71 -4.73 -11.52 -0.45
CA ILE A 71 -4.27 -10.75 -1.62
C ILE A 71 -2.81 -10.30 -1.44
N THR A 72 -2.46 -9.86 -0.25
CA THR A 72 -1.08 -9.46 0.08
C THR A 72 -0.14 -10.65 0.09
N GLU A 73 -0.56 -11.77 0.66
CA GLU A 73 0.24 -13.02 0.68
C GLU A 73 0.49 -13.56 -0.73
N LEU A 74 -0.53 -13.51 -1.59
CA LEU A 74 -0.41 -13.90 -2.99
C LEU A 74 0.54 -12.98 -3.77
N ALA A 75 0.47 -11.66 -3.53
CA ALA A 75 1.40 -10.72 -4.16
C ALA A 75 2.85 -11.01 -3.77
N ASP A 76 3.10 -11.22 -2.48
CA ASP A 76 4.40 -11.60 -1.95
C ASP A 76 4.90 -12.92 -2.53
N TYR A 77 4.04 -13.94 -2.63
CA TYR A 77 4.37 -15.23 -3.21
C TYR A 77 4.75 -15.10 -4.69
N TYR A 78 3.98 -14.34 -5.46
CA TYR A 78 4.26 -14.12 -6.87
C TYR A 78 5.60 -13.40 -7.11
N GLU A 79 5.93 -12.41 -6.27
CA GLU A 79 7.23 -11.75 -6.38
C GLU A 79 8.40 -12.64 -5.94
N LYS A 80 8.29 -13.34 -4.82
CA LYS A 80 9.39 -14.10 -4.21
C LYS A 80 9.62 -15.46 -4.84
N GLU A 81 8.53 -16.22 -5.09
CA GLU A 81 8.63 -17.61 -5.51
C GLU A 81 8.49 -17.77 -7.05
N ILE A 82 7.66 -16.95 -7.67
CA ILE A 82 7.43 -17.01 -9.12
C ILE A 82 8.36 -16.04 -9.88
N GLY A 83 8.87 -15.00 -9.21
CA GLY A 83 9.68 -13.96 -9.83
C GLY A 83 8.87 -12.98 -10.70
N TYR A 84 7.56 -12.91 -10.49
CA TYR A 84 6.71 -11.96 -11.19
C TYR A 84 6.82 -10.58 -10.56
N HIS A 85 7.28 -9.61 -11.34
CA HIS A 85 7.44 -8.24 -10.86
C HIS A 85 6.10 -7.48 -10.89
N ILE A 86 5.60 -7.09 -9.71
CA ILE A 86 4.43 -6.23 -9.56
C ILE A 86 4.89 -4.77 -9.53
N PRO A 87 4.42 -3.90 -10.45
CA PRO A 87 4.76 -2.48 -10.41
C PRO A 87 4.40 -1.86 -9.06
N SER A 88 5.32 -1.10 -8.47
CA SER A 88 5.22 -0.64 -7.08
C SER A 88 3.98 0.18 -6.73
N ARG A 89 3.30 0.75 -7.71
CA ARG A 89 2.06 1.54 -7.54
C ARG A 89 0.80 0.83 -8.04
N THR A 90 0.87 -0.47 -8.29
CA THR A 90 -0.32 -1.25 -8.66
C THR A 90 -1.34 -1.18 -7.51
N PRO A 91 -2.60 -0.81 -7.75
CA PRO A 91 -3.61 -0.75 -6.71
C PRO A 91 -3.69 -2.05 -5.91
N PHE A 92 -3.90 -1.95 -4.61
CA PHE A 92 -4.02 -3.01 -3.60
C PHE A 92 -2.75 -3.85 -3.36
N VAL A 93 -1.93 -4.13 -4.36
CA VAL A 93 -0.83 -5.11 -4.29
C VAL A 93 0.55 -4.50 -4.46
N GLY A 94 0.67 -3.35 -5.10
CA GLY A 94 1.95 -2.70 -5.30
C GLY A 94 2.62 -2.27 -3.99
N LYS A 95 3.92 -2.37 -3.89
CA LYS A 95 4.71 -2.05 -2.68
C LYS A 95 4.41 -0.65 -2.12
N ASN A 96 4.10 0.31 -2.99
CA ASN A 96 3.86 1.72 -2.64
C ASN A 96 2.41 2.19 -2.88
N PHE A 97 1.44 1.27 -3.01
CA PHE A 97 0.07 1.68 -3.37
C PHE A 97 -0.58 2.58 -2.30
N ASN A 98 -0.28 2.35 -1.02
CA ASN A 98 -0.83 3.09 0.13
C ASN A 98 0.23 3.95 0.85
N VAL A 99 1.31 4.34 0.16
CA VAL A 99 2.37 5.18 0.72
C VAL A 99 2.08 6.65 0.46
N THR A 100 1.87 7.41 1.53
CA THR A 100 1.65 8.86 1.52
C THR A 100 2.96 9.59 1.75
N ARG A 101 3.21 10.69 1.00
CA ARG A 101 4.46 11.46 1.06
C ARG A 101 4.29 12.88 1.59
N ALA A 102 3.15 13.51 1.34
CA ALA A 102 2.90 14.88 1.76
C ALA A 102 2.53 14.95 3.25
N GLY A 103 3.19 15.82 4.00
CA GLY A 103 2.99 15.94 5.45
C GLY A 103 1.54 16.22 5.86
N ILE A 104 0.81 17.05 5.09
CA ILE A 104 -0.62 17.33 5.35
C ILE A 104 -1.52 16.10 5.13
N HIS A 105 -1.20 15.27 4.14
CA HIS A 105 -1.92 14.02 3.91
C HIS A 105 -1.58 12.98 4.97
N ALA A 106 -0.33 12.94 5.41
CA ALA A 106 0.11 12.07 6.50
C ALA A 106 -0.63 12.40 7.81
N ASP A 107 -0.75 13.68 8.18
CA ASP A 107 -1.49 14.10 9.38
C ASP A 107 -2.97 13.72 9.31
N GLY A 108 -3.61 13.89 8.16
CA GLY A 108 -5.00 13.44 7.95
C GLY A 108 -5.15 11.93 8.07
N LEU A 109 -4.26 11.17 7.43
CA LEU A 109 -4.25 9.71 7.45
C LEU A 109 -4.07 9.15 8.87
N LEU A 110 -3.21 9.78 9.70
CA LEU A 110 -3.00 9.41 11.09
C LEU A 110 -4.21 9.66 12.00
N LYS A 111 -5.04 10.63 11.63
CA LYS A 111 -6.27 10.95 12.36
C LYS A 111 -7.43 10.04 11.98
N ASN A 112 -7.59 9.79 10.71
CA ASN A 112 -8.60 8.88 10.16
C ASN A 112 -8.18 8.42 8.76
N GLU A 113 -7.90 7.13 8.60
CA GLU A 113 -7.49 6.53 7.33
C GLU A 113 -8.54 6.72 6.22
N GLU A 114 -9.83 6.68 6.55
CA GLU A 114 -10.93 6.81 5.60
C GLU A 114 -11.02 8.17 4.91
N ILE A 115 -10.27 9.19 5.37
CA ILE A 115 -10.17 10.47 4.68
C ILE A 115 -9.54 10.33 3.29
N TYR A 116 -8.60 9.38 3.14
CA TYR A 116 -7.83 9.20 1.90
C TYR A 116 -7.95 7.80 1.30
N ASN A 117 -8.32 6.81 2.09
CA ASN A 117 -8.51 5.43 1.64
C ASN A 117 -9.99 5.08 1.60
N VAL A 118 -10.38 4.29 0.61
CA VAL A 118 -11.77 3.83 0.42
C VAL A 118 -12.20 2.89 1.54
N PHE A 119 -11.22 2.24 2.19
CA PHE A 119 -11.42 1.31 3.31
C PHE A 119 -10.13 1.23 4.15
N ASP A 120 -10.22 0.64 5.34
CA ASP A 120 -9.09 0.33 6.22
C ASP A 120 -8.17 -0.71 5.58
N THR A 121 -7.03 -0.27 5.04
CA THR A 121 -6.07 -1.14 4.34
C THR A 121 -5.32 -2.06 5.30
N GLY A 122 -5.18 -1.69 6.56
CA GLY A 122 -4.65 -2.55 7.62
C GLY A 122 -5.54 -3.76 7.85
N LYS A 123 -6.85 -3.52 8.00
CA LYS A 123 -7.84 -4.56 8.27
C LYS A 123 -8.06 -5.49 7.06
N PHE A 124 -8.24 -4.92 5.86
CA PHE A 124 -8.67 -5.70 4.70
C PHE A 124 -7.52 -6.28 3.86
N LEU A 125 -6.32 -5.72 3.98
CA LEU A 125 -5.15 -6.19 3.23
C LEU A 125 -3.96 -6.59 4.12
N ASN A 126 -4.09 -6.45 5.44
CA ASN A 126 -2.95 -6.58 6.37
C ASN A 126 -1.78 -5.64 5.98
N ARG A 127 -2.11 -4.47 5.42
CA ARG A 127 -1.17 -3.46 4.92
C ARG A 127 -1.56 -2.08 5.44
N PRO A 128 -1.19 -1.74 6.68
CA PRO A 128 -1.48 -0.41 7.22
C PRO A 128 -0.83 0.67 6.34
N PRO A 129 -1.43 1.87 6.29
CA PRO A 129 -0.90 2.96 5.48
C PRO A 129 0.47 3.38 5.97
N LEU A 130 1.37 3.68 5.03
CA LEU A 130 2.73 4.09 5.29
C LEU A 130 2.92 5.57 4.93
N VAL A 131 3.75 6.25 5.71
CA VAL A 131 4.18 7.62 5.46
C VAL A 131 5.65 7.59 5.04
N ALA A 132 5.93 7.95 3.79
CA ALA A 132 7.31 8.07 3.34
C ALA A 132 7.99 9.31 3.96
N ILE A 133 9.23 9.14 4.36
CA ILE A 133 10.00 10.20 5.03
C ILE A 133 10.72 11.08 3.99
N SER A 134 10.58 12.39 4.17
CA SER A 134 11.23 13.43 3.36
C SER A 134 11.56 14.66 4.24
N ASN A 135 12.10 15.72 3.63
CA ASN A 135 12.36 17.00 4.31
C ASN A 135 11.11 17.63 4.95
N THR A 136 9.93 17.33 4.44
CA THR A 136 8.65 17.85 4.98
C THR A 136 8.09 16.99 6.12
N SER A 137 8.73 15.87 6.45
CA SER A 137 8.28 14.99 7.52
C SER A 137 8.67 15.53 8.87
N GLY A 138 7.69 15.72 9.76
CA GLY A 138 7.90 16.09 11.15
C GLY A 138 8.23 14.88 12.04
N LEU A 139 8.55 15.14 13.32
CA LEU A 139 8.85 14.10 14.32
C LEU A 139 7.74 13.04 14.43
N ALA A 140 6.48 13.46 14.37
CA ALA A 140 5.35 12.55 14.41
C ALA A 140 5.32 11.56 13.23
N GLY A 141 5.68 12.03 12.02
CA GLY A 141 5.77 11.18 10.84
C GLY A 141 6.89 10.15 10.94
N ILE A 142 8.04 10.53 11.49
CA ILE A 142 9.17 9.61 11.71
C ILE A 142 8.82 8.57 12.78
N ALA A 143 8.26 9.00 13.91
CA ALA A 143 7.81 8.08 14.96
C ALA A 143 6.78 7.08 14.42
N HIS A 144 5.81 7.57 13.64
CA HIS A 144 4.82 6.71 13.01
C HIS A 144 5.46 5.70 12.05
N TRP A 145 6.40 6.14 11.21
CA TRP A 145 7.11 5.24 10.29
C TRP A 145 7.83 4.13 11.05
N ILE A 146 8.58 4.48 12.11
CA ILE A 146 9.28 3.50 12.95
C ILE A 146 8.29 2.48 13.53
N ASN A 147 7.23 2.96 14.17
CA ASN A 147 6.25 2.12 14.85
C ASN A 147 5.54 1.16 13.88
N THR A 148 5.21 1.65 12.69
CA THR A 148 4.51 0.87 11.65
C THR A 148 5.44 -0.11 10.96
N TYR A 149 6.63 0.33 10.57
CA TYR A 149 7.59 -0.51 9.86
C TYR A 149 8.06 -1.70 10.71
N PHE A 150 8.43 -1.43 11.96
CA PHE A 150 8.88 -2.46 12.90
C PHE A 150 7.71 -3.17 13.60
N LYS A 151 6.46 -2.82 13.29
CA LYS A 151 5.25 -3.41 13.89
C LYS A 151 5.30 -3.42 15.42
N LEU A 152 5.74 -2.32 16.03
CA LEU A 152 5.92 -2.23 17.45
C LEU A 152 4.56 -2.31 18.19
N PRO A 153 4.44 -3.16 19.23
CA PRO A 153 3.26 -3.23 20.07
C PRO A 153 3.05 -1.91 20.84
N GLU A 154 1.83 -1.65 21.30
CA GLU A 154 1.45 -0.38 21.95
C GLU A 154 2.38 0.05 23.09
N ASP A 155 2.80 -0.91 23.91
CA ASP A 155 3.69 -0.70 25.07
C ASP A 155 5.15 -0.41 24.70
N LYS A 156 5.54 -0.66 23.44
CA LYS A 156 6.89 -0.41 22.92
C LYS A 156 6.94 0.66 21.83
N LYS A 157 5.83 1.32 21.54
CA LYS A 157 5.81 2.40 20.56
C LYS A 157 6.75 3.53 20.93
N VAL A 158 7.51 3.97 19.95
CA VAL A 158 8.43 5.10 20.09
C VAL A 158 7.64 6.40 20.06
N ASP A 159 7.82 7.24 21.10
CA ASP A 159 7.22 8.57 21.15
C ASP A 159 7.94 9.54 20.22
N LYS A 160 7.18 10.50 19.64
CA LYS A 160 7.70 11.52 18.72
C LYS A 160 8.78 12.42 19.34
N ASN A 161 8.80 12.56 20.67
CA ASN A 161 9.77 13.38 21.38
C ASN A 161 10.98 12.55 21.87
N SER A 162 11.09 11.28 21.49
CA SER A 162 12.22 10.44 21.88
C SER A 162 13.52 10.90 21.22
N GLU A 163 14.64 10.61 21.86
CA GLU A 163 15.98 10.93 21.36
C GLU A 163 16.23 10.24 20.01
N LEU A 164 15.75 9.03 19.83
CA LEU A 164 15.84 8.28 18.57
C LEU A 164 15.19 9.05 17.42
N VAL A 165 13.95 9.50 17.61
CA VAL A 165 13.20 10.22 16.57
C VAL A 165 13.87 11.57 16.24
N SER A 166 14.35 12.29 17.25
CA SER A 166 15.08 13.56 17.06
C SER A 166 16.37 13.37 16.27
N SER A 167 17.16 12.34 16.59
CA SER A 167 18.41 12.03 15.89
C SER A 167 18.19 11.60 14.44
N VAL A 168 17.14 10.80 14.19
CA VAL A 168 16.75 10.43 12.81
C VAL A 168 16.32 11.67 12.03
N LYS A 169 15.56 12.59 12.67
CA LYS A 169 15.14 13.84 12.03
C LYS A 169 16.32 14.72 11.64
N GLU A 170 17.28 14.90 12.52
CA GLU A 170 18.51 15.67 12.23
C GLU A 170 19.28 15.08 11.05
N TRP A 171 19.39 13.74 10.99
CA TRP A 171 20.03 13.08 9.86
C TRP A 171 19.23 13.30 8.56
N VAL A 172 17.90 13.19 8.62
CA VAL A 172 17.02 13.46 7.47
C VAL A 172 17.23 14.87 6.96
N ASP A 173 17.19 15.89 7.83
CA ASP A 173 17.33 17.30 7.44
C ASP A 173 18.68 17.53 6.75
N LYS A 174 19.75 16.97 7.31
CA LYS A 174 21.09 17.08 6.75
C LYS A 174 21.17 16.51 5.32
N GLN A 175 20.50 15.37 5.03
CA GLN A 175 20.47 14.81 3.68
C GLN A 175 19.91 15.81 2.66
N TYR A 176 18.88 16.57 3.03
CA TYR A 176 18.26 17.56 2.14
C TYR A 176 19.03 18.89 2.09
N GLU A 177 19.69 19.29 3.16
CA GLU A 177 20.62 20.42 3.15
C GLU A 177 21.82 20.15 2.23
N GLU A 178 22.27 18.91 2.15
CA GLU A 178 23.33 18.44 1.24
C GLU A 178 22.87 18.29 -0.21
N GLY A 179 21.61 18.65 -0.54
CA GLY A 179 21.08 18.72 -1.91
C GLY A 179 20.26 17.53 -2.37
N ARG A 180 19.83 16.65 -1.48
CA ARG A 180 18.92 15.55 -1.83
C ARG A 180 17.55 16.09 -2.29
N VAL A 181 17.00 15.51 -3.37
CA VAL A 181 15.69 15.86 -3.91
C VAL A 181 14.69 14.69 -3.90
N THR A 182 15.17 13.47 -3.61
CA THR A 182 14.34 12.25 -3.58
C THR A 182 13.90 11.92 -2.15
N VAL A 183 12.78 11.21 -1.99
CA VAL A 183 12.41 10.64 -0.69
C VAL A 183 13.44 9.61 -0.24
N LEU A 184 13.52 9.41 1.06
CA LEU A 184 14.37 8.37 1.65
C LEU A 184 13.78 6.99 1.34
N THR A 185 14.66 6.03 1.08
CA THR A 185 14.27 4.63 0.95
C THR A 185 14.16 3.97 2.31
N ASP A 186 13.39 2.87 2.38
CA ASP A 186 13.28 2.12 3.63
C ASP A 186 14.64 1.60 4.11
N ASP A 187 15.50 1.15 3.19
CA ASP A 187 16.86 0.64 3.52
C ASP A 187 17.75 1.74 4.16
N GLU A 188 17.64 2.98 3.66
CA GLU A 188 18.37 4.12 4.23
C GLU A 188 17.85 4.45 5.63
N LEU A 189 16.53 4.44 5.83
CA LEU A 189 15.92 4.70 7.14
C LEU A 189 16.26 3.60 8.14
N ILE A 190 16.17 2.34 7.75
CA ILE A 190 16.53 1.20 8.61
C ILE A 190 17.98 1.36 9.09
N ARG A 191 18.91 1.59 8.16
CA ARG A 191 20.32 1.75 8.49
C ARG A 191 20.54 2.86 9.50
N VAL A 192 19.96 4.06 9.29
CA VAL A 192 20.15 5.18 10.21
C VAL A 192 19.47 4.95 11.56
N ILE A 193 18.34 4.26 11.58
CA ILE A 193 17.66 3.89 12.82
C ILE A 193 18.51 2.90 13.60
N ASP A 194 19.04 1.85 12.97
CA ASP A 194 19.91 0.86 13.61
C ASP A 194 21.19 1.48 14.19
N GLU A 195 21.81 2.41 13.44
CA GLU A 195 22.99 3.15 13.90
C GLU A 195 22.67 3.99 15.15
N ASN A 196 21.53 4.69 15.15
CA ASN A 196 21.11 5.49 16.30
C ASN A 196 20.66 4.62 17.48
N CYS A 197 19.97 3.51 17.27
CA CYS A 197 19.61 2.55 18.30
C CYS A 197 20.86 2.02 19.04
N LYS A 198 21.89 1.63 18.30
CA LYS A 198 23.18 1.21 18.88
C LYS A 198 23.87 2.31 19.69
N ARG A 199 23.80 3.55 19.19
CA ARG A 199 24.41 4.71 19.88
C ARG A 199 23.68 5.05 21.18
N ILE A 200 22.35 4.98 21.19
CA ILE A 200 21.49 5.37 22.32
C ILE A 200 21.29 4.19 23.30
N GLY A 201 21.59 2.96 22.87
CA GLY A 201 21.37 1.75 23.67
C GLY A 201 19.90 1.31 23.75
N VAL A 202 19.13 1.54 22.70
CA VAL A 202 17.72 1.15 22.58
C VAL A 202 17.61 -0.05 21.65
N GLU A 203 16.87 -1.08 22.04
CA GLU A 203 16.46 -2.19 21.17
C GLU A 203 14.99 -2.01 20.79
N LEU A 204 14.70 -2.01 19.49
CA LEU A 204 13.32 -1.91 18.96
C LEU A 204 12.63 -3.28 18.84
N ILE A 205 13.39 -4.37 18.71
CA ILE A 205 12.89 -5.74 18.55
C ILE A 205 13.68 -6.67 19.46
#